data_043e47abca1b612b060f56d44a7a6849
#
_entry.id   043e47abca1b612b060f56d44a7a6849
#
_cell.length_a   1.000
_cell.length_b   1.000
_cell.length_c   1.000
_cell.angle_alpha   90.00
_cell.angle_beta   90.00
_cell.angle_gamma   90.00
#
_symmetry.space_group_name_H-M   'P 1'
#
loop_
_entity.id
_entity.type
_entity.pdbx_description
1 polymer ?
#
loop_
_entity_poly.entity_id
_entity_poly.type
_entity_poly.pdbx_seq_one_letter_code
_entity_poly.pdbx_strand_id
1 'polypeptide(L)'
;KDLKTPGAFSMITGGDGKTYGKLDFSKYMEQFISDRFVDFEIITEEVTGLKIPKSAVTDVEFYLIPKEFLAGGGKGFLKETYTENGAGAVLVSCDIYNADDTYYYVDAGENSEFKPGDYLVKENSQDRYQIGAKAAVTGVYNINKGYTDFRKVEILTSSDEYDIVARGTDYGLSVYDHIVLDARAVRANGVVIYQ
;
A
#
# COMPACT_ATOMS: atom_id res chain seq x y z
N LYS A 1 7.63 -35.28 -12.70
CA LYS A 1 6.17 -35.09 -12.48
C LYS A 1 6.02 -34.31 -11.19
N ASP A 2 5.59 -33.09 -11.30
CA ASP A 2 5.34 -32.24 -10.10
C ASP A 2 3.99 -32.67 -9.53
N LEU A 3 4.03 -33.47 -8.46
CA LEU A 3 2.84 -33.89 -7.74
C LEU A 3 2.59 -32.90 -6.58
N LYS A 4 1.45 -32.22 -6.59
CA LYS A 4 1.00 -31.39 -5.48
C LYS A 4 0.00 -32.14 -4.61
N THR A 5 0.25 -32.24 -3.32
CA THR A 5 -0.66 -32.91 -2.36
C THR A 5 -0.71 -32.10 -1.06
N PRO A 6 -1.89 -31.96 -0.44
CA PRO A 6 -1.96 -31.43 0.91
C PRO A 6 -1.29 -32.42 1.89
N GLY A 7 -0.59 -31.88 2.87
CA GLY A 7 0.07 -32.63 3.92
C GLY A 7 0.03 -31.87 5.25
N ALA A 8 0.22 -32.59 6.36
CA ALA A 8 0.38 -32.00 7.69
C ALA A 8 1.86 -32.04 8.08
N PHE A 9 2.37 -30.90 8.54
CA PHE A 9 3.72 -30.78 9.07
C PHE A 9 3.69 -30.76 10.60
N SER A 10 4.57 -31.55 11.21
CA SER A 10 4.77 -31.54 12.67
C SER A 10 6.24 -31.71 13.01
N MET A 11 6.62 -31.23 14.20
CA MET A 11 7.95 -31.45 14.76
C MET A 11 7.91 -32.62 15.72
N ILE A 12 8.82 -33.57 15.56
CA ILE A 12 8.92 -34.76 16.44
C ILE A 12 10.35 -34.88 16.98
N THR A 13 10.48 -35.47 18.16
CA THR A 13 11.79 -35.82 18.73
C THR A 13 12.06 -37.30 18.47
N GLY A 14 13.15 -37.59 17.79
CA GLY A 14 13.56 -38.98 17.53
C GLY A 14 14.12 -39.68 18.76
N GLY A 15 14.27 -40.98 18.71
CA GLY A 15 14.87 -41.80 19.77
C GLY A 15 16.35 -41.50 20.02
N ASP A 16 17.00 -40.76 19.15
CA ASP A 16 18.36 -40.24 19.25
C ASP A 16 18.44 -38.85 19.90
N GLY A 17 17.31 -38.31 20.38
CA GLY A 17 17.19 -36.99 21.01
C GLY A 17 17.22 -35.81 20.05
N LYS A 18 17.27 -36.04 18.72
CA LYS A 18 17.23 -34.97 17.72
C LYS A 18 15.82 -34.61 17.31
N THR A 19 15.64 -33.37 16.88
CA THR A 19 14.38 -32.88 16.37
C THR A 19 14.30 -33.09 14.85
N TYR A 20 13.17 -33.66 14.41
CA TYR A 20 12.87 -33.95 13.01
C TYR A 20 11.58 -33.25 12.60
N GLY A 21 11.53 -32.77 11.36
CA GLY A 21 10.28 -32.39 10.71
C GLY A 21 9.59 -33.66 10.17
N LYS A 22 8.34 -33.88 10.53
CA LYS A 22 7.49 -34.97 10.01
C LYS A 22 6.47 -34.39 9.05
N LEU A 23 6.41 -34.95 7.84
CA LEU A 23 5.39 -34.66 6.85
C LEU A 23 4.48 -35.85 6.69
N ASP A 24 3.20 -35.68 6.94
CA ASP A 24 2.16 -36.67 6.76
C ASP A 24 1.30 -36.30 5.54
N PHE A 25 1.25 -37.17 4.53
CA PHE A 25 0.37 -37.06 3.38
C PHE A 25 -0.19 -38.43 2.98
N SER A 26 -1.41 -38.46 2.46
CA SER A 26 -2.14 -39.70 2.16
C SER A 26 -2.41 -39.95 0.68
N LYS A 27 -2.12 -38.96 -0.17
CA LYS A 27 -2.33 -39.10 -1.63
C LYS A 27 -1.06 -39.54 -2.33
N TYR A 28 -1.22 -40.33 -3.39
CA TYR A 28 -0.13 -40.82 -4.27
C TYR A 28 0.92 -41.72 -3.60
N MET A 29 0.58 -42.34 -2.48
CA MET A 29 1.52 -43.21 -1.73
C MET A 29 2.08 -44.36 -2.60
N GLU A 30 1.30 -44.90 -3.50
CA GLU A 30 1.72 -45.97 -4.41
C GLU A 30 2.90 -45.57 -5.31
N GLN A 31 3.11 -44.29 -5.56
CA GLN A 31 4.21 -43.82 -6.40
C GLN A 31 5.54 -43.75 -5.66
N PHE A 32 5.52 -43.77 -4.32
CA PHE A 32 6.69 -43.64 -3.47
C PHE A 32 7.06 -44.89 -2.68
N ILE A 33 6.29 -46.00 -2.84
CA ILE A 33 6.49 -47.25 -2.07
C ILE A 33 7.92 -47.82 -2.22
N SER A 34 8.53 -47.63 -3.38
CA SER A 34 9.90 -48.12 -3.67
C SER A 34 10.99 -47.11 -3.35
N ASP A 35 10.64 -45.88 -3.05
CA ASP A 35 11.61 -44.80 -2.88
C ASP A 35 11.99 -44.61 -1.40
N ARG A 36 13.29 -44.67 -1.13
CA ARG A 36 13.82 -44.47 0.21
C ARG A 36 14.01 -43.01 0.54
N PHE A 37 14.20 -42.18 -0.48
CA PHE A 37 14.38 -40.73 -0.40
C PHE A 37 13.51 -40.07 -1.47
N VAL A 38 12.84 -39.00 -1.10
CA VAL A 38 11.97 -38.23 -1.98
C VAL A 38 12.34 -36.75 -1.81
N ASP A 39 12.64 -36.08 -2.92
CA ASP A 39 12.80 -34.64 -2.93
C ASP A 39 11.41 -33.98 -2.91
N PHE A 40 11.21 -33.01 -2.05
CA PHE A 40 9.96 -32.29 -1.93
C PHE A 40 10.17 -30.80 -1.70
N GLU A 41 9.21 -30.02 -2.12
CA GLU A 41 9.09 -28.59 -1.86
C GLU A 41 7.85 -28.35 -1.01
N ILE A 42 8.00 -27.60 0.08
CA ILE A 42 6.86 -27.19 0.91
C ILE A 42 6.28 -25.91 0.30
N ILE A 43 5.06 -26.03 -0.26
CA ILE A 43 4.29 -24.87 -0.72
C ILE A 43 3.41 -24.45 0.45
N THR A 44 3.80 -23.40 1.16
CA THR A 44 2.91 -22.69 2.08
C THR A 44 2.02 -21.79 1.24
N GLU A 45 0.76 -21.67 1.55
CA GLU A 45 -0.31 -20.96 0.81
C GLU A 45 0.15 -20.11 -0.39
N GLU A 46 -0.39 -20.38 -1.59
CA GLU A 46 -0.15 -19.54 -2.77
C GLU A 46 -0.79 -18.16 -2.55
N VAL A 47 -0.01 -17.23 -2.01
CA VAL A 47 -0.46 -15.84 -1.93
C VAL A 47 -0.41 -15.23 -3.33
N THR A 48 -1.59 -14.96 -3.88
CA THR A 48 -1.72 -14.32 -5.19
C THR A 48 -1.69 -12.80 -5.03
N GLY A 49 -0.73 -12.14 -5.65
CA GLY A 49 -0.57 -10.68 -5.58
C GLY A 49 0.32 -10.14 -6.69
N LEU A 50 0.70 -8.88 -6.57
CA LEU A 50 1.75 -8.27 -7.36
C LEU A 50 3.08 -8.42 -6.60
N LYS A 51 4.12 -8.86 -7.29
CA LYS A 51 5.47 -8.97 -6.72
C LYS A 51 6.21 -7.67 -6.95
N ILE A 52 6.66 -7.02 -5.88
CA ILE A 52 7.41 -5.76 -5.94
C ILE A 52 8.71 -5.87 -5.14
N PRO A 53 9.79 -5.16 -5.52
CA PRO A 53 11.01 -5.12 -4.74
C PRO A 53 10.76 -4.44 -3.39
N LYS A 54 11.34 -4.96 -2.33
CA LYS A 54 11.23 -4.38 -0.98
C LYS A 54 11.81 -2.96 -0.91
N SER A 55 12.83 -2.67 -1.70
CA SER A 55 13.44 -1.34 -1.83
C SER A 55 12.52 -0.27 -2.42
N ALA A 56 11.45 -0.68 -3.12
CA ALA A 56 10.47 0.22 -3.69
C ALA A 56 9.42 0.69 -2.67
N VAL A 57 9.26 -0.04 -1.56
CA VAL A 57 8.25 0.24 -0.54
C VAL A 57 8.72 1.34 0.40
N THR A 58 7.82 2.28 0.68
CA THR A 58 8.07 3.39 1.62
C THR A 58 6.79 3.80 2.31
N ASP A 59 6.93 4.45 3.46
CA ASP A 59 5.83 5.11 4.16
C ASP A 59 5.87 6.61 3.86
N VAL A 60 4.72 7.16 3.47
CA VAL A 60 4.54 8.60 3.20
C VAL A 60 3.45 9.17 4.09
N GLU A 61 3.70 10.34 4.69
CA GLU A 61 2.72 11.04 5.50
C GLU A 61 1.77 11.86 4.62
N PHE A 62 0.47 11.76 4.93
CA PHE A 62 -0.60 12.51 4.29
C PHE A 62 -1.41 13.28 5.32
N TYR A 63 -1.92 14.45 4.96
CA TYR A 63 -2.92 15.14 5.77
C TYR A 63 -4.23 14.37 5.76
N LEU A 64 -4.85 14.30 6.93
CA LEU A 64 -6.18 13.73 7.12
C LEU A 64 -7.21 14.85 7.02
N ILE A 65 -8.14 14.73 6.07
CA ILE A 65 -9.26 15.67 5.93
C ILE A 65 -10.56 14.89 6.08
N PRO A 66 -11.46 15.27 7.02
CA PRO A 66 -12.73 14.58 7.20
C PRO A 66 -13.54 14.57 5.91
N LYS A 67 -14.14 13.44 5.59
CA LYS A 67 -14.89 13.22 4.34
C LYS A 67 -16.02 14.23 4.11
N GLU A 68 -16.60 14.72 5.19
CA GLU A 68 -17.67 15.70 5.15
C GLU A 68 -17.26 17.10 4.65
N PHE A 69 -15.95 17.37 4.53
CA PHE A 69 -15.40 18.61 3.96
C PHE A 69 -15.17 18.53 2.45
N LEU A 70 -15.42 17.36 1.82
CA LEU A 70 -15.34 17.24 0.36
C LEU A 70 -16.42 18.12 -0.29
N ALA A 71 -16.02 18.99 -1.19
CA ALA A 71 -16.83 20.04 -1.77
C ALA A 71 -16.79 20.01 -3.31
N GLY A 72 -17.59 20.88 -3.94
CA GLY A 72 -17.59 21.05 -5.38
C GLY A 72 -18.04 19.80 -6.14
N GLY A 73 -18.93 18.98 -5.55
CA GLY A 73 -19.36 17.72 -6.16
C GLY A 73 -18.25 16.66 -6.22
N GLY A 74 -17.38 16.62 -5.22
CA GLY A 74 -16.29 15.64 -5.14
C GLY A 74 -14.96 16.09 -5.79
N LYS A 75 -14.83 17.37 -6.12
CA LYS A 75 -13.67 17.88 -6.87
C LYS A 75 -12.53 18.40 -6.00
N GLY A 76 -12.76 18.64 -4.70
CA GLY A 76 -11.74 19.20 -3.83
C GLY A 76 -12.31 19.68 -2.50
N PHE A 77 -11.59 20.59 -1.85
CA PHE A 77 -11.94 21.13 -0.54
C PHE A 77 -11.98 22.65 -0.59
N LEU A 78 -12.87 23.26 0.19
CA LEU A 78 -12.97 24.72 0.31
C LEU A 78 -11.96 25.20 1.33
N LYS A 79 -10.87 25.80 0.86
CA LYS A 79 -9.85 26.44 1.70
C LYS A 79 -10.25 27.88 2.01
N GLU A 80 -10.24 28.23 3.30
CA GLU A 80 -10.50 29.59 3.74
C GLU A 80 -9.38 30.53 3.27
N THR A 81 -9.78 31.67 2.78
CA THR A 81 -8.88 32.74 2.33
C THR A 81 -9.32 34.07 2.92
N TYR A 82 -8.34 34.93 3.19
CA TYR A 82 -8.60 36.27 3.70
C TYR A 82 -8.21 37.28 2.63
N THR A 83 -9.17 38.10 2.23
CA THR A 83 -8.97 39.20 1.29
C THR A 83 -9.30 40.54 1.96
N GLU A 84 -8.99 41.65 1.31
CA GLU A 84 -9.36 42.97 1.78
C GLU A 84 -10.89 43.13 1.99
N ASN A 85 -11.68 42.30 1.31
CA ASN A 85 -13.15 42.30 1.41
C ASN A 85 -13.69 41.35 2.50
N GLY A 86 -12.81 40.69 3.28
CA GLY A 86 -13.19 39.78 4.36
C GLY A 86 -12.76 38.31 4.10
N ALA A 87 -13.30 37.43 4.94
CA ALA A 87 -13.07 36.00 4.81
C ALA A 87 -13.89 35.42 3.64
N GLY A 88 -13.23 34.61 2.81
CA GLY A 88 -13.83 33.87 1.70
C GLY A 88 -13.36 32.42 1.70
N ALA A 89 -13.83 31.61 0.76
CA ALA A 89 -13.35 30.28 0.55
C ALA A 89 -13.10 30.02 -0.95
N VAL A 90 -12.02 29.32 -1.25
CA VAL A 90 -11.64 28.92 -2.61
C VAL A 90 -11.63 27.41 -2.70
N LEU A 91 -12.24 26.86 -3.74
CA LEU A 91 -12.19 25.43 -4.02
C LEU A 91 -10.78 25.06 -4.50
N VAL A 92 -10.10 24.22 -3.73
CA VAL A 92 -8.79 23.67 -4.03
C VAL A 92 -8.98 22.21 -4.46
N SER A 93 -8.64 21.93 -5.71
CA SER A 93 -8.60 20.55 -6.23
C SER A 93 -7.27 19.91 -5.86
N CYS A 94 -7.33 18.69 -5.36
CA CYS A 94 -6.14 17.91 -5.02
C CYS A 94 -6.38 16.42 -5.25
N ASP A 95 -5.30 15.68 -5.40
CA ASP A 95 -5.36 14.23 -5.51
C ASP A 95 -5.58 13.60 -4.13
N ILE A 96 -6.39 12.54 -4.11
CA ILE A 96 -6.64 11.72 -2.92
C ILE A 96 -5.85 10.43 -3.07
N TYR A 97 -4.97 10.15 -2.12
CA TYR A 97 -4.04 9.01 -2.16
C TYR A 97 -4.52 7.81 -1.35
N ASN A 98 -5.47 8.01 -0.44
CA ASN A 98 -6.15 6.97 0.31
C ASN A 98 -7.46 7.54 0.90
N ALA A 99 -8.36 6.64 1.29
CA ALA A 99 -9.54 6.98 2.08
C ALA A 99 -9.82 5.83 3.06
N ASP A 100 -10.19 6.18 4.29
CA ASP A 100 -10.78 5.27 5.27
C ASP A 100 -12.26 5.64 5.51
N ASP A 101 -12.89 5.14 6.55
CA ASP A 101 -14.30 5.42 6.83
C ASP A 101 -14.57 6.90 7.14
N THR A 102 -13.59 7.63 7.67
CA THR A 102 -13.73 8.97 8.22
C THR A 102 -12.99 10.04 7.42
N TYR A 103 -11.81 9.71 6.87
CA TYR A 103 -10.90 10.68 6.30
C TYR A 103 -10.52 10.39 4.85
N TYR A 104 -10.23 11.45 4.10
CA TYR A 104 -9.42 11.44 2.90
C TYR A 104 -7.98 11.77 3.25
N TYR A 105 -7.05 11.14 2.53
CA TYR A 105 -5.61 11.33 2.67
C TYR A 105 -5.10 12.13 1.49
N VAL A 106 -4.64 13.34 1.75
CA VAL A 106 -4.14 14.25 0.71
C VAL A 106 -2.66 14.56 0.94
N ASP A 107 -1.97 14.97 -0.12
CA ASP A 107 -0.53 15.24 -0.06
C ASP A 107 -0.16 16.21 1.07
N ALA A 108 0.91 15.88 1.80
CA ALA A 108 1.48 16.71 2.88
C ALA A 108 2.93 17.11 2.59
N GLY A 109 3.38 16.95 1.35
CA GLY A 109 4.71 17.32 0.88
C GLY A 109 4.89 18.83 0.71
N GLU A 110 6.09 19.23 0.30
CA GLU A 110 6.44 20.65 0.11
C GLU A 110 5.57 21.35 -0.95
N ASN A 111 5.16 20.60 -1.99
CA ASN A 111 4.33 21.09 -3.08
C ASN A 111 2.83 20.96 -2.83
N SER A 112 2.42 20.54 -1.62
CA SER A 112 1.02 20.41 -1.26
C SER A 112 0.30 21.76 -1.33
N GLU A 113 -0.93 21.74 -1.85
CA GLU A 113 -1.85 22.89 -1.87
C GLU A 113 -2.28 23.32 -0.45
N PHE A 114 -2.12 22.40 0.52
CA PHE A 114 -2.46 22.59 1.92
C PHE A 114 -1.21 22.75 2.78
N LYS A 115 -1.29 23.62 3.77
CA LYS A 115 -0.23 23.83 4.75
C LYS A 115 -0.78 23.59 6.16
N PRO A 116 0.09 23.20 7.12
CA PRO A 116 -0.33 23.11 8.52
C PRO A 116 -0.91 24.44 9.01
N GLY A 117 -2.09 24.37 9.61
CA GLY A 117 -2.78 25.57 10.11
C GLY A 117 -3.79 26.18 9.14
N ASP A 118 -3.82 25.78 7.87
CA ASP A 118 -4.88 26.17 6.95
C ASP A 118 -6.24 25.71 7.47
N TYR A 119 -7.27 26.50 7.20
CA TYR A 119 -8.64 26.15 7.53
C TYR A 119 -9.42 25.74 6.29
N LEU A 120 -10.14 24.64 6.40
CA LEU A 120 -11.14 24.22 5.44
C LEU A 120 -12.53 24.59 5.97
N VAL A 121 -13.44 24.93 5.06
CA VAL A 121 -14.83 25.25 5.36
C VAL A 121 -15.70 24.18 4.73
N LYS A 122 -16.65 23.65 5.49
CA LYS A 122 -17.62 22.70 4.98
C LYS A 122 -18.63 23.40 4.07
N GLU A 123 -18.91 22.81 2.91
CA GLU A 123 -19.84 23.38 1.94
C GLU A 123 -21.23 23.55 2.57
N ASN A 124 -21.83 24.73 2.38
CA ASN A 124 -23.14 25.11 2.94
C ASN A 124 -23.22 25.04 4.49
N SER A 125 -22.10 25.18 5.19
CA SER A 125 -22.01 25.20 6.65
C SER A 125 -21.03 26.27 7.11
N GLN A 126 -21.03 26.53 8.42
CA GLN A 126 -20.02 27.34 9.08
C GLN A 126 -18.94 26.49 9.78
N ASP A 127 -19.03 25.18 9.64
CA ASP A 127 -18.07 24.27 10.23
C ASP A 127 -16.71 24.43 9.58
N ARG A 128 -15.68 24.41 10.39
CA ARG A 128 -14.28 24.62 9.99
C ARG A 128 -13.42 23.46 10.49
N TYR A 129 -12.48 23.08 9.68
CA TYR A 129 -11.48 22.07 10.02
C TYR A 129 -10.09 22.64 9.81
N GLN A 130 -9.23 22.55 10.83
CA GLN A 130 -7.84 22.99 10.73
C GLN A 130 -6.96 21.83 10.27
N ILE A 131 -6.22 22.04 9.19
CA ILE A 131 -5.26 21.06 8.67
C ILE A 131 -4.07 20.94 9.61
N GLY A 132 -3.74 19.71 9.99
CA GLY A 132 -2.60 19.42 10.86
C GLY A 132 -2.44 17.94 11.18
N ALA A 133 -3.54 17.20 11.32
CA ALA A 133 -3.48 15.77 11.55
C ALA A 133 -2.88 15.04 10.33
N LYS A 134 -1.98 14.09 10.58
CA LYS A 134 -1.33 13.29 9.56
C LYS A 134 -1.39 11.81 9.89
N ALA A 135 -1.34 10.97 8.85
CA ALA A 135 -1.12 9.54 8.98
C ALA A 135 -0.19 9.05 7.87
N ALA A 136 0.60 8.04 8.20
CA ALA A 136 1.46 7.37 7.24
C ALA A 136 0.66 6.33 6.45
N VAL A 137 0.97 6.23 5.15
CA VAL A 137 0.45 5.20 4.26
C VAL A 137 1.63 4.49 3.63
N THR A 138 1.63 3.17 3.72
CA THR A 138 2.64 2.33 3.05
C THR A 138 2.32 2.23 1.57
N GLY A 139 3.31 2.46 0.72
CA GLY A 139 3.11 2.44 -0.72
C GLY A 139 4.41 2.46 -1.51
N VAL A 140 4.25 2.71 -2.79
CA VAL A 140 5.34 2.83 -3.77
C VAL A 140 5.11 4.05 -4.65
N TYR A 141 6.16 4.55 -5.28
CA TYR A 141 6.03 5.57 -6.31
C TYR A 141 5.89 4.92 -7.68
N ASN A 142 4.73 5.16 -8.31
CA ASN A 142 4.46 4.82 -9.70
C ASN A 142 4.98 5.93 -10.62
N ILE A 143 5.49 5.57 -11.79
CA ILE A 143 5.94 6.51 -12.82
C ILE A 143 4.79 6.67 -13.82
N ASN A 144 4.13 7.80 -13.77
CA ASN A 144 3.03 8.12 -14.68
C ASN A 144 3.42 9.33 -15.55
N LYS A 145 3.57 9.12 -16.86
CA LYS A 145 3.93 10.16 -17.84
C LYS A 145 5.18 10.99 -17.45
N GLY A 146 6.17 10.35 -16.83
CA GLY A 146 7.41 11.00 -16.39
C GLY A 146 7.35 11.68 -15.01
N TYR A 147 6.25 11.56 -14.30
CA TYR A 147 6.08 12.06 -12.92
C TYR A 147 5.90 10.90 -11.95
N THR A 148 6.36 11.09 -10.72
CA THR A 148 6.07 10.16 -9.63
C THR A 148 4.68 10.39 -9.08
N ASP A 149 3.93 9.31 -8.89
CA ASP A 149 2.61 9.29 -8.29
C ASP A 149 2.57 8.19 -7.22
N PHE A 150 2.24 8.55 -5.98
CA PHE A 150 2.21 7.58 -4.90
C PHE A 150 1.02 6.63 -5.04
N ARG A 151 1.26 5.33 -4.86
CA ARG A 151 0.26 4.28 -4.86
C ARG A 151 0.35 3.48 -3.58
N LYS A 152 -0.77 3.39 -2.87
CA LYS A 152 -0.90 2.57 -1.68
C LYS A 152 -0.63 1.10 -2.01
N VAL A 153 0.00 0.37 -1.08
CA VAL A 153 0.11 -1.09 -1.15
C VAL A 153 -0.33 -1.72 0.16
N GLU A 154 -0.95 -2.89 0.02
CA GLU A 154 -1.29 -3.76 1.12
C GLU A 154 -0.45 -5.03 1.01
N ILE A 155 0.50 -5.19 1.94
CA ILE A 155 1.47 -6.28 1.92
C ILE A 155 0.80 -7.55 2.45
N LEU A 156 0.75 -8.58 1.62
CA LEU A 156 0.19 -9.89 1.95
C LEU A 156 1.26 -10.82 2.53
N THR A 157 2.47 -10.77 1.98
CA THR A 157 3.62 -11.52 2.49
C THR A 157 4.92 -10.87 2.06
N SER A 158 5.97 -11.07 2.85
CA SER A 158 7.30 -10.49 2.63
C SER A 158 8.36 -11.59 2.59
N SER A 159 9.34 -11.42 1.73
CA SER A 159 10.61 -12.13 1.73
C SER A 159 11.77 -11.16 2.03
N ASP A 160 12.99 -11.63 1.93
CA ASP A 160 14.17 -10.75 2.13
C ASP A 160 14.32 -9.71 1.00
N GLU A 161 13.92 -10.04 -0.22
CA GLU A 161 14.15 -9.23 -1.42
C GLU A 161 12.90 -8.56 -1.96
N TYR A 162 11.71 -9.14 -1.74
CA TYR A 162 10.47 -8.65 -2.34
C TYR A 162 9.26 -8.83 -1.41
N ASP A 163 8.24 -8.06 -1.69
CA ASP A 163 6.92 -8.15 -1.08
C ASP A 163 5.88 -8.59 -2.13
N ILE A 164 4.89 -9.37 -1.68
CA ILE A 164 3.68 -9.65 -2.46
C ILE A 164 2.58 -8.76 -1.91
N VAL A 165 2.01 -7.93 -2.77
CA VAL A 165 0.97 -6.97 -2.40
C VAL A 165 -0.36 -7.30 -3.06
N ALA A 166 -1.45 -6.91 -2.40
CA ALA A 166 -2.81 -7.14 -2.88
C ALA A 166 -3.04 -6.49 -4.24
N ARG A 167 -3.93 -7.10 -5.05
CA ARG A 167 -4.38 -6.56 -6.34
C ARG A 167 -5.73 -5.88 -6.19
N GLY A 168 -5.95 -4.83 -6.98
CA GLY A 168 -7.28 -4.21 -7.08
C GLY A 168 -7.70 -3.47 -5.81
N THR A 169 -6.75 -3.03 -5.00
CA THR A 169 -7.00 -2.14 -3.86
C THR A 169 -7.29 -0.73 -4.34
N ASP A 170 -8.21 -0.04 -3.68
CA ASP A 170 -8.48 1.37 -3.95
C ASP A 170 -7.20 2.18 -3.73
N TYR A 171 -6.91 3.10 -4.65
CA TYR A 171 -5.67 3.91 -4.66
C TYR A 171 -4.38 3.08 -4.80
N GLY A 172 -4.49 1.80 -5.12
CA GLY A 172 -3.40 0.85 -5.18
C GLY A 172 -2.74 0.73 -6.56
N LEU A 173 -1.84 -0.26 -6.64
CA LEU A 173 -1.14 -0.62 -7.87
C LEU A 173 -2.02 -1.45 -8.82
N SER A 174 -1.85 -1.18 -10.10
CA SER A 174 -2.39 -1.98 -11.19
C SER A 174 -1.31 -2.85 -11.83
N VAL A 175 -1.76 -3.89 -12.52
CA VAL A 175 -0.86 -4.71 -13.36
C VAL A 175 -0.29 -3.82 -14.47
N TYR A 176 1.00 -3.91 -14.72
CA TYR A 176 1.79 -3.10 -15.68
C TYR A 176 2.12 -1.67 -15.22
N ASP A 177 1.80 -1.28 -14.00
CA ASP A 177 2.33 -0.04 -13.45
C ASP A 177 3.86 -0.10 -13.38
N HIS A 178 4.51 1.01 -13.73
CA HIS A 178 5.96 1.14 -13.63
C HIS A 178 6.31 1.81 -12.30
N ILE A 179 7.03 1.11 -11.44
CA ILE A 179 7.37 1.62 -10.12
C ILE A 179 8.85 2.00 -10.02
N VAL A 180 9.15 2.96 -9.16
CA VAL A 180 10.52 3.29 -8.78
C VAL A 180 11.09 2.16 -7.93
N LEU A 181 12.25 1.62 -8.32
CA LEU A 181 12.86 0.46 -7.65
C LEU A 181 13.51 0.80 -6.29
N ASP A 182 13.97 2.02 -6.10
CA ASP A 182 14.49 2.52 -4.83
C ASP A 182 13.72 3.78 -4.41
N ALA A 183 12.82 3.60 -3.45
CA ALA A 183 11.97 4.69 -2.96
C ALA A 183 12.77 5.87 -2.38
N ARG A 184 14.00 5.63 -1.90
CA ARG A 184 14.88 6.69 -1.37
C ARG A 184 15.37 7.67 -2.43
N ALA A 185 15.29 7.28 -3.72
CA ALA A 185 15.62 8.16 -4.84
C ALA A 185 14.53 9.24 -5.09
N VAL A 186 13.34 9.03 -4.53
CA VAL A 186 12.19 9.94 -4.69
C VAL A 186 11.91 10.64 -3.36
N ARG A 187 11.84 11.97 -3.38
CA ARG A 187 11.63 12.76 -2.16
C ARG A 187 10.21 13.29 -2.02
N ALA A 188 9.41 13.27 -3.07
CA ALA A 188 8.03 13.79 -3.06
C ALA A 188 7.21 13.24 -4.24
N ASN A 189 5.89 13.42 -4.14
CA ASN A 189 4.98 13.25 -5.28
C ASN A 189 5.22 14.31 -6.35
N GLY A 190 4.94 13.99 -7.61
CA GLY A 190 5.05 14.93 -8.72
C GLY A 190 6.50 15.26 -9.12
N VAL A 191 7.49 14.50 -8.65
CA VAL A 191 8.87 14.69 -9.08
C VAL A 191 9.03 14.18 -10.50
N VAL A 192 9.64 15.03 -11.38
CA VAL A 192 9.96 14.64 -12.75
C VAL A 192 11.13 13.66 -12.73
N ILE A 193 10.92 12.48 -13.31
CA ILE A 193 11.98 11.51 -13.53
C ILE A 193 12.42 11.62 -14.99
N TYR A 194 13.65 12.08 -15.20
CA TYR A 194 14.27 12.02 -16.53
C TYR A 194 14.77 10.58 -16.74
N GLN A 195 14.38 10.03 -17.89
CA GLN A 195 14.96 8.77 -18.41
C GLN A 195 16.30 9.04 -19.05
#